data_542a4fbcf05bf7a6a77418284938876e
#
_entry.id   542a4fbcf05bf7a6a77418284938876e
#
_cell.length_a   1.000
_cell.length_b   1.000
_cell.length_c   1.000
_cell.angle_alpha   90.00
_cell.angle_beta   90.00
_cell.angle_gamma   90.00
#
_symmetry.space_group_name_H-M   'P 1'
#
loop_
_entity.id
_entity.type
_entity.pdbx_description
1 polymer ?
#
loop_
_entity_poly.entity_id
_entity_poly.type
_entity_poly.pdbx_seq_one_letter_code
_entity_poly.pdbx_strand_id
1 'polypeptide(L)'
;MESFSVQAYLKATDNNFVSTFKDAAKQVQNFQNNANSTMSTVGQVATSTGKTLTKAVTVPIIGIGVAAAKIGGDFESQMSRVKAISGATGSSFEELRQQAIDLGAKTAFSAKESATGMENLASAGFNTKEIMAAMPGLLDLAAVSGGDVAMASENAATALRGFNLDASQSGHVANVFAKAAANTNAEVGDMGEAMKYIAPVANSMGFSIEEVSAAIGIMSD
;
A
#
# COMPACT_ATOMS: atom_id res chain seq x y z
N MET A 1 17.86 -15.17 22.44
CA MET A 1 17.70 -13.87 21.77
C MET A 1 16.51 -13.81 20.78
N GLU A 2 15.73 -14.89 20.66
CA GLU A 2 14.62 -14.98 19.67
C GLU A 2 13.25 -14.51 20.20
N SER A 3 13.08 -14.39 21.53
CA SER A 3 11.77 -13.98 22.10
C SER A 3 11.47 -12.47 21.98
N PHE A 4 12.49 -11.63 21.79
CA PHE A 4 12.32 -10.18 21.69
C PHE A 4 11.78 -9.74 20.33
N SER A 5 12.14 -10.43 19.26
CA SER A 5 11.67 -10.12 17.88
C SER A 5 10.22 -10.50 17.68
N VAL A 6 9.76 -11.63 18.27
CA VAL A 6 8.38 -12.11 18.16
C VAL A 6 7.41 -11.23 18.95
N GLN A 7 7.80 -10.74 20.14
CA GLN A 7 6.96 -9.84 20.92
C GLN A 7 6.83 -8.43 20.29
N ALA A 8 7.88 -7.95 19.62
CA ALA A 8 7.81 -6.68 18.88
C ALA A 8 6.91 -6.79 17.65
N TYR A 9 6.94 -7.93 16.93
CA TYR A 9 6.09 -8.20 15.78
C TYR A 9 4.61 -8.36 16.17
N LEU A 10 4.32 -9.07 17.26
CA LEU A 10 2.96 -9.24 17.77
C LEU A 10 2.34 -7.94 18.30
N LYS A 11 3.13 -7.04 18.89
CA LYS A 11 2.66 -5.71 19.32
C LYS A 11 2.43 -4.74 18.16
N ALA A 12 3.12 -4.91 17.05
CA ALA A 12 2.90 -4.08 15.85
C ALA A 12 1.60 -4.44 15.10
N THR A 13 1.06 -5.63 15.33
CA THR A 13 -0.20 -6.12 14.72
C THR A 13 -1.43 -5.85 15.60
N ASP A 14 -1.25 -5.29 16.80
CA ASP A 14 -2.36 -4.98 17.71
C ASP A 14 -3.05 -3.67 17.31
N ASN A 15 -4.38 -3.63 17.46
CA ASN A 15 -5.26 -2.49 17.13
C ASN A 15 -4.88 -1.17 17.85
N ASN A 16 -3.91 -1.21 18.77
CA ASN A 16 -3.32 -0.06 19.45
C ASN A 16 -2.15 0.61 18.68
N PHE A 17 -1.69 0.05 17.55
CA PHE A 17 -0.54 0.62 16.82
C PHE A 17 -0.83 2.06 16.37
N VAL A 18 -2.03 2.32 15.86
CA VAL A 18 -2.45 3.67 15.43
C VAL A 18 -2.57 4.63 16.63
N SER A 19 -3.07 4.16 17.78
CA SER A 19 -3.14 4.98 18.99
C SER A 19 -1.75 5.23 19.57
N THR A 20 -0.90 4.21 19.60
CA THR A 20 0.50 4.34 20.06
C THR A 20 1.31 5.28 19.16
N PHE A 21 1.07 5.24 17.85
CA PHE A 21 1.72 6.16 16.90
C PHE A 21 1.19 7.60 17.03
N LYS A 22 -0.11 7.77 17.26
CA LYS A 22 -0.72 9.07 17.57
C LYS A 22 -0.22 9.64 18.90
N ASP A 23 -0.05 8.79 19.89
CA ASP A 23 0.47 9.19 21.20
C ASP A 23 1.97 9.50 21.14
N ALA A 24 2.74 8.76 20.35
CA ALA A 24 4.14 9.07 20.06
C ALA A 24 4.25 10.40 19.29
N ALA A 25 3.41 10.65 18.29
CA ALA A 25 3.38 11.91 17.56
C ALA A 25 2.98 13.08 18.47
N LYS A 26 2.00 12.91 19.39
CA LYS A 26 1.65 13.90 20.41
C LYS A 26 2.79 14.14 21.39
N GLN A 27 3.51 13.11 21.81
CA GLN A 27 4.66 13.25 22.71
C GLN A 27 5.81 13.97 22.02
N VAL A 28 6.07 13.71 20.74
CA VAL A 28 7.05 14.46 19.93
C VAL A 28 6.63 15.93 19.80
N GLN A 29 5.34 16.22 19.59
CA GLN A 29 4.84 17.59 19.48
C GLN A 29 4.88 18.32 20.83
N ASN A 30 4.57 17.66 21.92
CA ASN A 30 4.70 18.17 23.28
C ASN A 30 6.18 18.39 23.65
N PHE A 31 7.06 17.48 23.27
CA PHE A 31 8.51 17.65 23.44
C PHE A 31 9.04 18.83 22.62
N GLN A 32 8.59 18.99 21.39
CA GLN A 32 8.96 20.13 20.52
C GLN A 32 8.50 21.47 21.11
N ASN A 33 7.28 21.52 21.66
CA ASN A 33 6.75 22.72 22.33
C ASN A 33 7.51 23.02 23.63
N ASN A 34 7.82 21.99 24.43
CA ASN A 34 8.60 22.15 25.66
C ASN A 34 10.07 22.48 25.36
N ALA A 35 10.69 21.88 24.33
CA ALA A 35 12.02 22.20 23.88
C ALA A 35 12.15 23.65 23.41
N ASN A 36 11.16 24.15 22.66
CA ASN A 36 11.14 25.56 22.21
C ASN A 36 10.97 26.55 23.37
N SER A 37 10.13 26.20 24.38
CA SER A 37 9.98 27.04 25.57
C SER A 37 11.26 27.04 26.47
N THR A 38 11.89 25.88 26.58
CA THR A 38 13.15 25.72 27.34
C THR A 38 14.34 26.36 26.61
N MET A 39 14.39 26.30 25.27
CA MET A 39 15.41 26.94 24.46
C MET A 39 15.34 28.48 24.53
N SER A 40 14.13 29.05 24.64
CA SER A 40 14.00 30.50 24.82
C SER A 40 14.57 30.99 26.18
N THR A 41 14.53 30.09 27.18
CA THR A 41 15.06 30.38 28.52
C THR A 41 16.57 30.08 28.62
N VAL A 42 17.06 29.04 27.90
CA VAL A 42 18.48 28.63 27.87
C VAL A 42 19.30 29.48 26.89
N GLY A 43 18.66 30.12 25.91
CA GLY A 43 19.34 31.01 24.95
C GLY A 43 20.04 32.24 25.57
N GLN A 44 19.76 32.55 26.84
CA GLN A 44 20.46 33.62 27.58
C GLN A 44 21.67 33.14 28.36
N VAL A 45 21.88 31.83 28.54
CA VAL A 45 22.98 31.29 29.40
C VAL A 45 24.03 30.48 28.63
N ALA A 46 23.80 30.09 27.37
CA ALA A 46 24.61 29.09 26.68
C ALA A 46 25.27 29.54 25.38
N THR A 47 26.09 30.61 25.41
CA THR A 47 26.92 30.99 24.24
C THR A 47 28.19 30.14 24.05
N SER A 48 28.60 29.31 24.99
CA SER A 48 29.83 28.51 24.87
C SER A 48 29.60 26.97 24.87
N THR A 49 28.52 26.45 25.43
CA THR A 49 28.24 24.99 25.55
C THR A 49 27.23 24.47 24.51
N GLY A 50 26.55 25.37 23.79
CA GLY A 50 25.42 25.05 22.91
C GLY A 50 25.74 24.23 21.66
N LYS A 51 26.96 24.32 21.13
CA LYS A 51 27.34 23.65 19.88
C LYS A 51 27.40 22.12 19.98
N THR A 52 27.69 21.57 21.15
CA THR A 52 27.83 20.11 21.34
C THR A 52 26.47 19.43 21.62
N LEU A 53 25.59 20.10 22.38
CA LEU A 53 24.24 19.59 22.69
C LEU A 53 23.31 19.65 21.46
N THR A 54 23.44 20.67 20.63
CA THR A 54 22.65 20.79 19.39
C THR A 54 22.92 19.63 18.42
N LYS A 55 24.19 19.22 18.28
CA LYS A 55 24.52 18.08 17.37
C LYS A 55 24.04 16.74 17.88
N ALA A 56 23.98 16.50 19.19
CA ALA A 56 23.63 15.20 19.75
C ALA A 56 22.11 14.97 19.84
N VAL A 57 21.31 16.04 20.01
CA VAL A 57 19.87 15.91 20.27
C VAL A 57 19.01 16.44 19.11
N THR A 58 19.40 17.53 18.49
CA THR A 58 18.56 18.19 17.45
C THR A 58 18.63 17.47 16.11
N VAL A 59 19.79 16.93 15.71
CA VAL A 59 19.96 16.25 14.42
C VAL A 59 19.10 14.97 14.30
N PRO A 60 19.01 14.07 15.32
CA PRO A 60 18.12 12.91 15.25
C PRO A 60 16.63 13.29 15.17
N ILE A 61 16.22 14.34 15.90
CA ILE A 61 14.81 14.79 15.94
C ILE A 61 14.40 15.43 14.61
N ILE A 62 15.27 16.26 14.03
CA ILE A 62 15.06 16.83 12.69
C ILE A 62 15.02 15.73 11.65
N GLY A 63 15.87 14.69 11.76
CA GLY A 63 15.88 13.54 10.87
C GLY A 63 14.56 12.79 10.85
N ILE A 64 13.95 12.54 12.00
CA ILE A 64 12.62 11.89 12.12
C ILE A 64 11.52 12.79 11.54
N GLY A 65 11.53 14.08 11.82
CA GLY A 65 10.56 15.03 11.28
C GLY A 65 10.62 15.16 9.76
N VAL A 66 11.82 15.19 9.18
CA VAL A 66 12.03 15.23 7.72
C VAL A 66 11.60 13.92 7.07
N ALA A 67 11.88 12.77 7.67
CA ALA A 67 11.44 11.48 7.15
C ALA A 67 9.91 11.35 7.17
N ALA A 68 9.26 11.75 8.27
CA ALA A 68 7.80 11.74 8.38
C ALA A 68 7.14 12.70 7.38
N ALA A 69 7.70 13.91 7.19
CA ALA A 69 7.21 14.87 6.22
C ALA A 69 7.39 14.37 4.78
N LYS A 70 8.49 13.68 4.47
CA LYS A 70 8.72 13.08 3.16
C LYS A 70 7.74 11.94 2.88
N ILE A 71 7.54 11.02 3.83
CA ILE A 71 6.58 9.91 3.69
C ILE A 71 5.17 10.45 3.47
N GLY A 72 4.75 11.45 4.25
CA GLY A 72 3.47 12.12 4.07
C GLY A 72 3.35 12.83 2.71
N GLY A 73 4.40 13.55 2.29
CA GLY A 73 4.45 14.22 1.01
C GLY A 73 4.39 13.26 -0.19
N ASP A 74 5.07 12.13 -0.11
CA ASP A 74 5.05 11.08 -1.13
C ASP A 74 3.66 10.46 -1.26
N PHE A 75 2.98 10.19 -0.15
CA PHE A 75 1.61 9.69 -0.13
C PHE A 75 0.62 10.70 -0.71
N GLU A 76 0.67 11.96 -0.31
CA GLU A 76 -0.21 13.01 -0.82
C GLU A 76 0.01 13.26 -2.33
N SER A 77 1.26 13.19 -2.79
CA SER A 77 1.58 13.25 -4.21
C SER A 77 0.95 12.08 -4.98
N GLN A 78 1.01 10.86 -4.43
CA GLN A 78 0.41 9.68 -5.02
C GLN A 78 -1.12 9.80 -5.06
N MET A 79 -1.75 10.23 -3.97
CA MET A 79 -3.20 10.45 -3.90
C MET A 79 -3.67 11.55 -4.85
N SER A 80 -2.83 12.57 -5.10
CA SER A 80 -3.14 13.60 -6.10
C SER A 80 -3.22 13.02 -7.52
N ARG A 81 -2.39 12.04 -7.85
CA ARG A 81 -2.48 11.31 -9.13
C ARG A 81 -3.74 10.44 -9.19
N VAL A 82 -4.04 9.70 -8.11
CA VAL A 82 -5.30 8.95 -8.01
C VAL A 82 -6.49 9.86 -8.27
N LYS A 83 -6.54 11.04 -7.64
CA LYS A 83 -7.58 12.05 -7.85
C LYS A 83 -7.70 12.49 -9.30
N ALA A 84 -6.56 12.80 -9.92
CA ALA A 84 -6.53 13.30 -11.29
C ALA A 84 -7.02 12.26 -12.30
N ILE A 85 -6.67 10.98 -12.11
CA ILE A 85 -7.02 9.90 -13.04
C ILE A 85 -8.43 9.36 -12.79
N SER A 86 -8.79 9.13 -11.52
CA SER A 86 -10.13 8.61 -11.17
C SER A 86 -11.25 9.64 -11.33
N GLY A 87 -10.92 10.93 -11.37
CA GLY A 87 -11.90 12.01 -11.34
C GLY A 87 -12.65 12.14 -10.00
N ALA A 88 -12.22 11.43 -8.97
CA ALA A 88 -12.84 11.46 -7.64
C ALA A 88 -12.74 12.87 -7.01
N THR A 89 -13.85 13.34 -6.44
CA THR A 89 -13.92 14.67 -5.80
C THR A 89 -14.71 14.57 -4.49
N GLY A 90 -14.49 15.54 -3.59
CA GLY A 90 -15.22 15.61 -2.32
C GLY A 90 -15.11 14.33 -1.50
N SER A 91 -16.23 13.81 -1.01
CA SER A 91 -16.27 12.63 -0.13
C SER A 91 -15.71 11.37 -0.78
N SER A 92 -15.94 11.16 -2.08
CA SER A 92 -15.45 9.97 -2.77
C SER A 92 -13.92 9.90 -2.84
N PHE A 93 -13.25 11.05 -2.93
CA PHE A 93 -11.79 11.11 -2.83
C PHE A 93 -11.30 10.84 -1.40
N GLU A 94 -11.99 11.39 -0.40
CA GLU A 94 -11.63 11.14 1.01
C GLU A 94 -11.84 9.67 1.39
N GLU A 95 -12.84 8.99 0.84
CA GLU A 95 -13.06 7.55 1.02
C GLU A 95 -11.89 6.74 0.46
N LEU A 96 -11.42 7.04 -0.77
CA LEU A 96 -10.23 6.41 -1.34
C LEU A 96 -8.98 6.67 -0.48
N ARG A 97 -8.80 7.91 -0.07
CA ARG A 97 -7.67 8.31 0.77
C ARG A 97 -7.67 7.59 2.11
N GLN A 98 -8.82 7.51 2.76
CA GLN A 98 -8.96 6.80 4.03
C GLN A 98 -8.72 5.30 3.84
N GLN A 99 -9.26 4.70 2.78
CA GLN A 99 -9.01 3.29 2.50
C GLN A 99 -7.53 2.99 2.26
N ALA A 100 -6.80 3.86 1.54
CA ALA A 100 -5.35 3.67 1.34
C ALA A 100 -4.58 3.69 2.68
N ILE A 101 -4.96 4.58 3.60
CA ILE A 101 -4.38 4.65 4.94
C ILE A 101 -4.73 3.39 5.75
N ASP A 102 -5.99 2.96 5.71
CA ASP A 102 -6.48 1.79 6.44
C ASP A 102 -5.81 0.49 5.94
N LEU A 103 -5.66 0.35 4.62
CA LEU A 103 -4.96 -0.78 4.02
C LEU A 103 -3.48 -0.77 4.39
N GLY A 104 -2.84 0.42 4.35
CA GLY A 104 -1.47 0.58 4.81
C GLY A 104 -1.24 0.26 6.29
N ALA A 105 -2.27 0.41 7.12
CA ALA A 105 -2.20 0.07 8.54
C ALA A 105 -2.51 -1.41 8.84
N LYS A 106 -3.24 -2.09 7.96
CA LYS A 106 -3.77 -3.45 8.18
C LYS A 106 -3.05 -4.54 7.37
N THR A 107 -2.25 -4.16 6.37
CA THR A 107 -1.56 -5.08 5.47
C THR A 107 -0.04 -4.90 5.57
N ALA A 108 0.71 -5.71 4.85
CA ALA A 108 2.16 -5.60 4.74
C ALA A 108 2.61 -4.42 3.85
N PHE A 109 1.68 -3.78 3.15
CA PHE A 109 1.95 -2.68 2.22
C PHE A 109 1.75 -1.33 2.87
N SER A 110 2.48 -0.32 2.41
CA SER A 110 2.32 1.06 2.86
C SER A 110 1.06 1.71 2.26
N ALA A 111 0.59 2.81 2.85
CA ALA A 111 -0.49 3.62 2.28
C ALA A 111 -0.14 4.14 0.87
N LYS A 112 1.14 4.46 0.61
CA LYS A 112 1.62 4.88 -0.71
C LYS A 112 1.51 3.76 -1.75
N GLU A 113 1.89 2.52 -1.40
CA GLU A 113 1.74 1.36 -2.29
C GLU A 113 0.27 1.06 -2.55
N SER A 114 -0.58 1.13 -1.53
CA SER A 114 -2.03 1.03 -1.71
C SER A 114 -2.57 2.10 -2.66
N ALA A 115 -2.12 3.34 -2.53
CA ALA A 115 -2.47 4.43 -3.45
C ALA A 115 -1.94 4.18 -4.89
N THR A 116 -0.78 3.52 -5.04
CA THR A 116 -0.27 3.10 -6.37
C THR A 116 -1.20 2.07 -7.02
N GLY A 117 -1.68 1.09 -6.27
CA GLY A 117 -2.69 0.16 -6.76
C GLY A 117 -3.99 0.86 -7.19
N MET A 118 -4.45 1.84 -6.41
CA MET A 118 -5.63 2.65 -6.77
C MET A 118 -5.42 3.46 -8.06
N GLU A 119 -4.22 4.05 -8.25
CA GLU A 119 -3.86 4.78 -9.48
C GLU A 119 -3.92 3.86 -10.71
N ASN A 120 -3.38 2.65 -10.62
CA ASN A 120 -3.37 1.69 -11.70
C ASN A 120 -4.79 1.21 -12.05
N LEU A 121 -5.63 0.92 -11.05
CA LEU A 121 -7.04 0.59 -11.27
C LEU A 121 -7.79 1.76 -11.92
N ALA A 122 -7.58 3.00 -11.46
CA ALA A 122 -8.15 4.19 -12.08
C ALA A 122 -7.72 4.33 -13.54
N SER A 123 -6.43 4.10 -13.83
CA SER A 123 -5.87 4.11 -15.20
C SER A 123 -6.49 3.01 -16.08
N ALA A 124 -6.86 1.87 -15.51
CA ALA A 124 -7.59 0.80 -16.19
C ALA A 124 -9.10 1.08 -16.31
N GLY A 125 -9.56 2.29 -15.95
CA GLY A 125 -10.94 2.74 -16.11
C GLY A 125 -11.90 2.25 -15.02
N PHE A 126 -11.41 1.84 -13.86
CA PHE A 126 -12.26 1.53 -12.72
C PHE A 126 -12.75 2.82 -12.05
N ASN A 127 -14.03 2.89 -11.74
CA ASN A 127 -14.59 3.99 -10.97
C ASN A 127 -14.24 3.86 -9.47
N THR A 128 -14.50 4.91 -8.68
CA THR A 128 -14.17 4.97 -7.26
C THR A 128 -14.67 3.75 -6.46
N LYS A 129 -15.91 3.32 -6.69
CA LYS A 129 -16.51 2.18 -5.98
C LYS A 129 -15.85 0.86 -6.39
N GLU A 130 -15.58 0.71 -7.67
CA GLU A 130 -14.86 -0.47 -8.20
C GLU A 130 -13.44 -0.53 -7.66
N ILE A 131 -12.72 0.60 -7.60
CA ILE A 131 -11.38 0.68 -7.00
C ILE A 131 -11.44 0.22 -5.54
N MET A 132 -12.36 0.77 -4.76
CA MET A 132 -12.51 0.41 -3.35
C MET A 132 -12.82 -1.08 -3.16
N ALA A 133 -13.65 -1.65 -4.02
CA ALA A 133 -14.02 -3.06 -3.96
C ALA A 133 -12.87 -3.99 -4.38
N ALA A 134 -12.04 -3.59 -5.35
CA ALA A 134 -10.94 -4.39 -5.86
C ALA A 134 -9.70 -4.39 -4.95
N MET A 135 -9.45 -3.31 -4.21
CA MET A 135 -8.21 -3.11 -3.47
C MET A 135 -7.83 -4.23 -2.49
N PRO A 136 -8.75 -4.81 -1.67
CA PRO A 136 -8.37 -5.89 -0.76
C PRO A 136 -7.78 -7.10 -1.49
N GLY A 137 -8.48 -7.64 -2.48
CA GLY A 137 -8.00 -8.79 -3.25
C GLY A 137 -6.77 -8.49 -4.11
N LEU A 138 -6.61 -7.22 -4.55
CA LEU A 138 -5.40 -6.78 -5.24
C LEU A 138 -4.18 -6.87 -4.31
N LEU A 139 -4.29 -6.44 -3.06
CA LEU A 139 -3.19 -6.56 -2.10
C LEU A 139 -2.91 -8.01 -1.71
N ASP A 140 -3.93 -8.87 -1.67
CA ASP A 140 -3.75 -10.31 -1.53
C ASP A 140 -2.95 -10.88 -2.71
N LEU A 141 -3.27 -10.46 -3.95
CA LEU A 141 -2.51 -10.85 -5.14
C LEU A 141 -1.07 -10.33 -5.08
N ALA A 142 -0.86 -9.08 -4.66
CA ALA A 142 0.48 -8.53 -4.48
C ALA A 142 1.30 -9.35 -3.46
N ALA A 143 0.69 -9.77 -2.37
CA ALA A 143 1.36 -10.58 -1.35
C ALA A 143 1.85 -11.92 -1.88
N VAL A 144 1.08 -12.58 -2.77
CA VAL A 144 1.47 -13.87 -3.36
C VAL A 144 2.36 -13.73 -4.60
N SER A 145 2.50 -12.53 -5.16
CA SER A 145 3.33 -12.21 -6.33
C SER A 145 4.64 -11.48 -6.00
N GLY A 146 5.18 -11.70 -4.80
CA GLY A 146 6.47 -11.13 -4.39
C GLY A 146 6.42 -9.68 -3.88
N GLY A 147 5.23 -9.14 -3.63
CA GLY A 147 5.05 -7.82 -3.02
C GLY A 147 4.97 -6.64 -4.00
N ASP A 148 4.92 -6.89 -5.30
CA ASP A 148 4.79 -5.85 -6.31
C ASP A 148 3.32 -5.46 -6.52
N VAL A 149 2.89 -4.38 -5.85
CA VAL A 149 1.53 -3.85 -5.95
C VAL A 149 1.24 -3.29 -7.35
N ALA A 150 2.23 -2.75 -8.05
CA ALA A 150 2.04 -2.22 -9.39
C ALA A 150 1.71 -3.34 -10.39
N MET A 151 2.51 -4.41 -10.40
CA MET A 151 2.26 -5.60 -11.21
C MET A 151 0.94 -6.28 -10.84
N ALA A 152 0.68 -6.47 -9.55
CA ALA A 152 -0.55 -7.10 -9.09
C ALA A 152 -1.80 -6.32 -9.51
N SER A 153 -1.75 -4.99 -9.47
CA SER A 153 -2.88 -4.15 -9.89
C SER A 153 -3.14 -4.23 -11.39
N GLU A 154 -2.09 -4.29 -12.20
CA GLU A 154 -2.19 -4.47 -13.65
C GLU A 154 -2.78 -5.84 -14.00
N ASN A 155 -2.30 -6.90 -13.35
CA ASN A 155 -2.78 -8.26 -13.55
C ASN A 155 -4.24 -8.43 -13.08
N ALA A 156 -4.59 -7.89 -11.92
CA ALA A 156 -5.97 -7.90 -11.42
C ALA A 156 -6.92 -7.16 -12.35
N ALA A 157 -6.54 -5.95 -12.78
CA ALA A 157 -7.34 -5.16 -13.72
C ALA A 157 -7.55 -5.89 -15.05
N THR A 158 -6.49 -6.48 -15.60
CA THR A 158 -6.53 -7.26 -16.83
C THR A 158 -7.48 -8.46 -16.72
N ALA A 159 -7.37 -9.23 -15.64
CA ALA A 159 -8.24 -10.38 -15.41
C ALA A 159 -9.70 -9.98 -15.21
N LEU A 160 -9.96 -9.00 -14.34
CA LEU A 160 -11.32 -8.51 -14.06
C LEU A 160 -11.99 -7.98 -15.34
N ARG A 161 -11.30 -7.15 -16.12
CA ARG A 161 -11.85 -6.60 -17.36
C ARG A 161 -11.94 -7.66 -18.47
N GLY A 162 -10.92 -8.49 -18.62
CA GLY A 162 -10.85 -9.50 -19.67
C GLY A 162 -11.96 -10.57 -19.56
N PHE A 163 -12.29 -10.99 -18.34
CA PHE A 163 -13.35 -11.93 -18.05
C PHE A 163 -14.69 -11.28 -17.67
N ASN A 164 -14.78 -9.95 -17.76
CA ASN A 164 -15.98 -9.18 -17.38
C ASN A 164 -16.46 -9.51 -15.96
N LEU A 165 -15.51 -9.63 -15.02
CA LEU A 165 -15.78 -9.89 -13.61
C LEU A 165 -16.06 -8.57 -12.86
N ASP A 166 -16.89 -8.65 -11.82
CA ASP A 166 -17.10 -7.53 -10.91
C ASP A 166 -15.81 -7.23 -10.12
N ALA A 167 -15.57 -5.96 -9.82
CA ALA A 167 -14.37 -5.53 -9.09
C ALA A 167 -14.21 -6.18 -7.71
N SER A 168 -15.33 -6.54 -7.06
CA SER A 168 -15.32 -7.28 -5.78
C SER A 168 -14.77 -8.70 -5.90
N GLN A 169 -14.63 -9.23 -7.12
CA GLN A 169 -14.06 -10.56 -7.38
C GLN A 169 -12.53 -10.55 -7.46
N SER A 170 -11.86 -9.43 -7.17
CA SER A 170 -10.39 -9.35 -7.13
C SER A 170 -9.74 -10.40 -6.21
N GLY A 171 -10.34 -10.70 -5.06
CA GLY A 171 -9.91 -11.78 -4.17
C GLY A 171 -10.05 -13.17 -4.81
N HIS A 172 -11.08 -13.36 -5.64
CA HIS A 172 -11.24 -14.60 -6.42
C HIS A 172 -10.12 -14.73 -7.47
N VAL A 173 -9.83 -13.65 -8.21
CA VAL A 173 -8.69 -13.59 -9.15
C VAL A 173 -7.37 -13.92 -8.44
N ALA A 174 -7.12 -13.32 -7.28
CA ALA A 174 -5.93 -13.59 -6.47
C ALA A 174 -5.80 -15.06 -6.10
N ASN A 175 -6.90 -15.68 -5.66
CA ASN A 175 -6.94 -17.10 -5.30
C ASN A 175 -6.69 -18.02 -6.51
N VAL A 176 -7.26 -17.71 -7.68
CA VAL A 176 -7.07 -18.48 -8.91
C VAL A 176 -5.60 -18.44 -9.34
N PHE A 177 -5.00 -17.24 -9.40
CA PHE A 177 -3.60 -17.06 -9.80
C PHE A 177 -2.64 -17.71 -8.78
N ALA A 178 -2.87 -17.50 -7.48
CA ALA A 178 -2.06 -18.13 -6.44
C ALA A 178 -2.13 -19.66 -6.52
N LYS A 179 -3.31 -20.22 -6.77
CA LYS A 179 -3.52 -21.66 -6.88
C LYS A 179 -2.88 -22.25 -8.13
N ALA A 180 -2.95 -21.55 -9.26
CA ALA A 180 -2.30 -21.98 -10.47
C ALA A 180 -0.76 -21.93 -10.30
N ALA A 181 -0.21 -20.83 -9.78
CA ALA A 181 1.22 -20.70 -9.48
C ALA A 181 1.75 -21.74 -8.48
N ALA A 182 0.95 -22.10 -7.48
CA ALA A 182 1.34 -23.11 -6.48
C ALA A 182 1.37 -24.56 -7.04
N ASN A 183 0.73 -24.83 -8.18
CA ASN A 183 0.62 -26.18 -8.76
C ASN A 183 1.37 -26.35 -10.06
N THR A 184 2.03 -25.31 -10.57
CA THR A 184 2.76 -25.29 -11.85
C THR A 184 4.03 -24.46 -11.69
N ASN A 185 4.86 -24.40 -12.73
CA ASN A 185 6.05 -23.54 -12.78
C ASN A 185 5.72 -22.08 -13.18
N ALA A 186 4.47 -21.76 -13.48
CA ALA A 186 4.07 -20.40 -13.85
C ALA A 186 4.10 -19.45 -12.64
N GLU A 187 4.67 -18.27 -12.81
CA GLU A 187 4.57 -17.19 -11.85
C GLU A 187 3.28 -16.37 -12.06
N VAL A 188 2.85 -15.66 -11.03
CA VAL A 188 1.67 -14.76 -11.13
C VAL A 188 1.87 -13.70 -12.21
N GLY A 189 3.12 -13.24 -12.39
CA GLY A 189 3.50 -12.31 -13.46
C GLY A 189 3.24 -12.88 -14.86
N ASP A 190 3.65 -14.12 -15.11
CA ASP A 190 3.46 -14.81 -16.38
C ASP A 190 1.99 -14.99 -16.73
N MET A 191 1.17 -15.32 -15.71
CA MET A 191 -0.28 -15.40 -15.88
C MET A 191 -0.88 -14.07 -16.27
N GLY A 192 -0.47 -12.99 -15.62
CA GLY A 192 -0.93 -11.63 -15.95
C GLY A 192 -0.59 -11.24 -17.38
N GLU A 193 0.65 -11.50 -17.83
CA GLU A 193 1.06 -11.25 -19.22
C GLU A 193 0.26 -12.07 -20.23
N ALA A 194 0.08 -13.36 -19.99
CA ALA A 194 -0.71 -14.22 -20.86
C ALA A 194 -2.19 -13.76 -20.92
N MET A 195 -2.76 -13.36 -19.79
CA MET A 195 -4.14 -12.88 -19.70
C MET A 195 -4.39 -11.62 -20.55
N LYS A 196 -3.41 -10.75 -20.74
CA LYS A 196 -3.55 -9.56 -21.62
C LYS A 196 -3.99 -9.93 -23.03
N TYR A 197 -3.53 -11.06 -23.53
CA TYR A 197 -3.82 -11.53 -24.89
C TYR A 197 -4.97 -12.52 -24.96
N ILE A 198 -5.11 -13.38 -23.97
CA ILE A 198 -6.01 -14.54 -24.02
C ILE A 198 -7.39 -14.21 -23.41
N ALA A 199 -7.44 -13.43 -22.31
CA ALA A 199 -8.66 -13.29 -21.52
C ALA A 199 -9.87 -12.79 -22.33
N PRO A 200 -9.82 -11.76 -23.19
CA PRO A 200 -10.99 -11.31 -23.95
C PRO A 200 -11.50 -12.39 -24.91
N VAL A 201 -10.60 -13.12 -25.57
CA VAL A 201 -10.95 -14.18 -26.51
C VAL A 201 -11.54 -15.38 -25.78
N ALA A 202 -10.88 -15.84 -24.73
CA ALA A 202 -11.34 -16.96 -23.92
C ALA A 202 -12.73 -16.69 -23.32
N ASN A 203 -12.92 -15.50 -22.76
CA ASN A 203 -14.23 -15.09 -22.24
C ASN A 203 -15.32 -15.09 -23.31
N SER A 204 -15.02 -14.63 -24.53
CA SER A 204 -15.98 -14.65 -25.64
C SER A 204 -16.34 -16.09 -26.09
N MET A 205 -15.45 -17.04 -25.85
CA MET A 205 -15.66 -18.46 -26.11
C MET A 205 -16.31 -19.21 -24.94
N GLY A 206 -16.55 -18.52 -23.82
CA GLY A 206 -17.21 -19.08 -22.63
C GLY A 206 -16.27 -19.79 -21.65
N PHE A 207 -14.95 -19.65 -21.81
CA PHE A 207 -14.00 -20.19 -20.83
C PHE A 207 -13.94 -19.30 -19.58
N SER A 208 -13.79 -19.95 -18.43
CA SER A 208 -13.60 -19.26 -17.14
C SER A 208 -12.14 -18.86 -16.90
N ILE A 209 -11.92 -17.97 -15.93
CA ILE A 209 -10.57 -17.58 -15.51
C ILE A 209 -9.79 -18.77 -14.96
N GLU A 210 -10.46 -19.72 -14.29
CA GLU A 210 -9.85 -20.93 -13.75
C GLU A 210 -9.32 -21.85 -14.86
N GLU A 211 -10.12 -22.08 -15.90
CA GLU A 211 -9.77 -22.93 -17.03
C GLU A 211 -8.56 -22.34 -17.77
N VAL A 212 -8.59 -21.03 -18.00
CA VAL A 212 -7.49 -20.32 -18.70
C VAL A 212 -6.23 -20.30 -17.84
N SER A 213 -6.35 -20.02 -16.53
CA SER A 213 -5.19 -20.03 -15.63
C SER A 213 -4.56 -21.43 -15.52
N ALA A 214 -5.38 -22.47 -15.46
CA ALA A 214 -4.90 -23.85 -15.47
C ALA A 214 -4.18 -24.19 -16.79
N ALA A 215 -4.73 -23.77 -17.92
CA ALA A 215 -4.10 -23.99 -19.24
C ALA A 215 -2.74 -23.26 -19.35
N ILE A 216 -2.66 -22.01 -18.90
CA ILE A 216 -1.39 -21.25 -18.87
C ILE A 216 -0.39 -21.97 -17.97
N GLY A 217 -0.80 -22.40 -16.77
CA GLY A 217 0.06 -23.13 -15.85
C GLY A 217 0.66 -24.41 -16.49
N ILE A 218 -0.19 -25.23 -17.13
CA ILE A 218 0.26 -26.45 -17.81
C ILE A 218 1.24 -26.15 -18.97
N MET A 219 1.05 -25.03 -19.66
CA MET A 219 1.96 -24.62 -20.76
C MET A 219 3.29 -24.07 -20.24
N SER A 220 3.39 -23.71 -18.98
CA SER A 220 4.61 -23.22 -18.34
C SER A 220 5.45 -24.34 -17.72
N ASP A 221 4.94 -25.56 -17.60
CA ASP A 221 5.64 -26.77 -17.13
C ASP A 221 6.43 -27.44 -18.25
#